data_fff5800524a6a2f627cb9ddf1485a49c
#
_entry.id   fff5800524a6a2f627cb9ddf1485a49c
#
_cell.length_a   1.000
_cell.length_b   1.000
_cell.length_c   1.000
_cell.angle_alpha   90.00
_cell.angle_beta   90.00
_cell.angle_gamma   90.00
#
_symmetry.space_group_name_H-M   'P 1'
#
loop_
_entity.id
_entity.type
_entity.pdbx_description
1 polymer ?
#
loop_
_entity_poly.entity_id
_entity_poly.type
_entity_poly.pdbx_seq_one_letter_code
_entity_poly.pdbx_strand_id
1 'polypeptide(L)'
;METDSEFFMGYAEITLKLPTDYSAGLLEKRIAEEIHGGNFTFHILRRSLDARNRRDIHFLARIGVTSDTLSGNPPEIRKLEIVRRRRDRRVVVTGCGPAGIFASLVLQKAGFSVTIIEKGAEAAKREEKISEFEKTGIFDFFGGYCFGEGGAGTFSDGKLTSRTKTISLEKDFVFDTLIKAGAPSEIAYETYPHVGSDKLKKIIPAIISEFRELGGKVIFESEVTEIFRNGGKISAVGISGAETGKIEGDYFIFANGHSSFKLYRLLISQGVFFTTKPFAIGFRVEHLQEEINFSMWRRRSLPGVKAAEYHLTADCSPGHAFTFCMCPGGRVVQSAPDGNSSVVNGMSNYARDGRFANSAVVTPFSLEEAAGGEISAGKALDVLEKMEHRFYNFRKSFDIPAARISDVIHGKKTADLPESSFSFKLIPADMSEFFPENVYERLKKGLQIFCRKLDCFENGVVMGFESKTSAPVKCLRNQNLTAAPFTNLYICGEGSGYSGGIVSSAADGIKTALSLMQGDF
;
A
#
# COMPACT_ATOMS: atom_id res chain seq x y z
N MET A 1 30.66 -47.35 -26.14
CA MET A 1 29.31 -46.79 -26.12
C MET A 1 29.01 -46.46 -24.66
N GLU A 2 29.41 -45.28 -24.24
CA GLU A 2 28.99 -44.74 -22.96
C GLU A 2 27.58 -44.18 -23.18
N THR A 3 26.63 -44.83 -22.58
CA THR A 3 25.26 -44.32 -22.52
C THR A 3 25.24 -43.20 -21.51
N ASP A 4 25.22 -41.94 -21.99
CA ASP A 4 24.77 -40.80 -21.20
C ASP A 4 23.36 -41.10 -20.68
N SER A 5 23.30 -41.64 -19.48
CA SER A 5 22.03 -41.67 -18.75
C SER A 5 21.76 -40.20 -18.34
N GLU A 6 20.97 -39.48 -19.13
CA GLU A 6 20.34 -38.26 -18.65
C GLU A 6 19.62 -38.62 -17.34
N PHE A 7 20.19 -38.18 -16.22
CA PHE A 7 19.53 -38.29 -14.92
C PHE A 7 18.23 -37.50 -14.98
N PHE A 8 17.12 -38.22 -15.11
CA PHE A 8 15.81 -37.60 -15.15
C PHE A 8 15.49 -37.08 -13.74
N MET A 9 15.55 -35.75 -13.58
CA MET A 9 15.21 -35.09 -12.34
C MET A 9 13.70 -34.82 -12.29
N GLY A 10 12.98 -35.60 -11.46
CA GLY A 10 11.56 -35.39 -11.26
C GLY A 10 11.25 -34.26 -10.29
N TYR A 11 10.01 -33.80 -10.27
CA TYR A 11 9.54 -32.70 -9.41
C TYR A 11 8.35 -33.15 -8.54
N ALA A 12 8.36 -32.67 -7.28
CA ALA A 12 7.20 -32.80 -6.38
C ALA A 12 7.07 -31.55 -5.50
N GLU A 13 5.85 -31.30 -5.05
CA GLU A 13 5.59 -30.30 -4.01
C GLU A 13 5.32 -30.99 -2.68
N ILE A 14 6.07 -30.62 -1.66
CA ILE A 14 5.92 -31.13 -0.30
C ILE A 14 5.51 -30.01 0.66
N THR A 15 4.89 -30.38 1.78
CA THR A 15 4.54 -29.44 2.84
C THR A 15 5.18 -29.87 4.13
N LEU A 16 6.04 -29.01 4.69
CA LEU A 16 6.75 -29.26 5.94
C LEU A 16 6.26 -28.36 7.06
N LYS A 17 6.17 -28.93 8.26
CA LYS A 17 6.03 -28.23 9.51
C LYS A 17 7.43 -27.99 10.09
N LEU A 18 7.78 -26.73 10.30
CA LEU A 18 9.11 -26.29 10.73
C LEU A 18 9.02 -25.45 12.01
N PRO A 19 9.95 -25.59 12.99
CA PRO A 19 10.07 -24.66 14.08
C PRO A 19 10.22 -23.22 13.56
N THR A 20 9.83 -22.24 14.37
CA THR A 20 9.89 -20.82 13.93
C THR A 20 11.32 -20.31 13.72
N ASP A 21 12.29 -20.92 14.39
CA ASP A 21 13.73 -20.61 14.35
C ASP A 21 14.55 -21.66 13.58
N TYR A 22 13.91 -22.38 12.65
CA TYR A 22 14.59 -23.41 11.88
C TYR A 22 15.82 -22.89 11.12
N SER A 23 16.87 -23.71 11.09
CA SER A 23 18.07 -23.44 10.26
C SER A 23 17.92 -24.00 8.85
N ALA A 24 18.76 -23.52 7.92
CA ALA A 24 18.82 -24.06 6.56
C ALA A 24 19.14 -25.58 6.57
N GLY A 25 20.07 -26.03 7.41
CA GLY A 25 20.41 -27.46 7.51
C GLY A 25 19.26 -28.32 8.06
N LEU A 26 18.41 -27.78 8.96
CA LEU A 26 17.21 -28.50 9.39
C LEU A 26 16.19 -28.62 8.25
N LEU A 27 16.03 -27.56 7.46
CA LEU A 27 15.15 -27.57 6.29
C LEU A 27 15.61 -28.62 5.27
N GLU A 28 16.88 -28.61 4.90
CA GLU A 28 17.47 -29.59 3.97
C GLU A 28 17.31 -31.03 4.48
N LYS A 29 17.59 -31.27 5.78
CA LYS A 29 17.39 -32.57 6.41
C LYS A 29 15.95 -33.03 6.32
N ARG A 30 14.98 -32.16 6.60
CA ARG A 30 13.54 -32.48 6.53
C ARG A 30 13.07 -32.75 5.09
N ILE A 31 13.62 -32.02 4.12
CA ILE A 31 13.34 -32.29 2.70
C ILE A 31 13.89 -33.67 2.32
N ALA A 32 15.14 -33.98 2.66
CA ALA A 32 15.73 -35.29 2.38
C ALA A 32 14.97 -36.45 3.02
N GLU A 33 14.50 -36.28 4.26
CA GLU A 33 13.65 -37.27 4.94
C GLU A 33 12.34 -37.51 4.15
N GLU A 34 11.69 -36.46 3.68
CA GLU A 34 10.38 -36.52 3.01
C GLU A 34 10.45 -37.14 1.60
N ILE A 35 11.56 -36.91 0.87
CA ILE A 35 11.75 -37.47 -0.49
C ILE A 35 12.54 -38.78 -0.49
N HIS A 36 12.82 -39.34 0.68
CA HIS A 36 13.58 -40.61 0.85
C HIS A 36 15.04 -40.56 0.34
N GLY A 37 15.69 -39.41 0.44
CA GLY A 37 17.09 -39.17 0.06
C GLY A 37 17.28 -38.76 -1.39
N GLY A 38 18.50 -38.94 -1.92
CA GLY A 38 18.88 -38.52 -3.27
C GLY A 38 19.50 -37.12 -3.38
N ASN A 39 19.96 -36.79 -4.58
CA ASN A 39 20.40 -35.44 -4.91
C ASN A 39 19.20 -34.57 -5.21
N PHE A 40 19.11 -33.40 -4.59
CA PHE A 40 17.96 -32.52 -4.81
C PHE A 40 18.33 -31.05 -4.82
N THR A 41 17.50 -30.27 -5.49
CA THR A 41 17.40 -28.81 -5.38
C THR A 41 15.99 -28.47 -4.93
N PHE A 42 15.82 -27.34 -4.25
CA PHE A 42 14.51 -26.92 -3.78
C PHE A 42 14.32 -25.41 -3.83
N HIS A 43 13.06 -24.99 -3.82
CA HIS A 43 12.66 -23.61 -3.61
C HIS A 43 11.39 -23.57 -2.76
N ILE A 44 11.32 -22.59 -1.86
CA ILE A 44 10.15 -22.38 -1.04
C ILE A 44 9.08 -21.70 -1.90
N LEU A 45 7.94 -22.35 -2.06
CA LEU A 45 6.80 -21.83 -2.81
C LEU A 45 5.92 -20.93 -1.96
N ARG A 46 5.79 -21.28 -0.67
CA ARG A 46 4.99 -20.54 0.28
C ARG A 46 5.42 -20.86 1.70
N ARG A 47 5.46 -19.81 2.55
CA ARG A 47 5.66 -19.97 4.00
C ARG A 47 4.60 -19.18 4.76
N SER A 48 4.00 -19.79 5.77
CA SER A 48 3.02 -19.14 6.64
C SER A 48 3.24 -19.54 8.09
N LEU A 49 3.09 -18.58 9.00
CA LEU A 49 3.09 -18.85 10.44
C LEU A 49 1.73 -19.43 10.84
N ASP A 50 1.73 -20.61 11.45
CA ASP A 50 0.55 -21.17 12.11
C ASP A 50 0.66 -20.96 13.62
N ALA A 51 -0.11 -19.99 14.12
CA ALA A 51 -0.18 -19.65 15.54
C ALA A 51 -1.57 -19.94 16.15
N ARG A 52 -2.41 -20.73 15.47
CA ARG A 52 -3.75 -21.09 15.97
C ARG A 52 -3.67 -21.87 17.28
N ASN A 53 -2.68 -22.73 17.43
CA ASN A 53 -2.35 -23.37 18.68
C ASN A 53 -1.16 -22.66 19.34
N ARG A 54 -1.42 -21.87 20.38
CA ARG A 54 -0.39 -21.08 21.09
C ARG A 54 0.69 -21.94 21.76
N ARG A 55 0.46 -23.25 21.97
CA ARG A 55 1.45 -24.19 22.52
C ARG A 55 2.36 -24.78 21.45
N ASP A 56 1.94 -24.69 20.17
CA ASP A 56 2.61 -25.32 19.04
C ASP A 56 2.61 -24.33 17.84
N ILE A 57 3.32 -23.22 18.00
CA ILE A 57 3.49 -22.22 16.95
C ILE A 57 4.64 -22.66 16.04
N HIS A 58 4.38 -22.72 14.73
CA HIS A 58 5.33 -23.22 13.75
C HIS A 58 5.11 -22.61 12.37
N PHE A 59 6.08 -22.72 11.48
CA PHE A 59 5.88 -22.44 10.06
C PHE A 59 5.34 -23.66 9.32
N LEU A 60 4.39 -23.42 8.43
CA LEU A 60 4.02 -24.34 7.35
C LEU A 60 4.68 -23.83 6.07
N ALA A 61 5.59 -24.66 5.51
CA ALA A 61 6.31 -24.35 4.29
C ALA A 61 5.90 -25.32 3.19
N ARG A 62 5.39 -24.80 2.05
CA ARG A 62 5.20 -25.55 0.82
C ARG A 62 6.44 -25.33 -0.04
N ILE A 63 7.05 -26.44 -0.49
CA ILE A 63 8.37 -26.45 -1.09
C ILE A 63 8.27 -27.26 -2.39
N GLY A 64 8.78 -26.68 -3.49
CA GLY A 64 9.02 -27.38 -4.73
C GLY A 64 10.39 -28.04 -4.68
N VAL A 65 10.46 -29.35 -4.89
CA VAL A 65 11.68 -30.14 -4.85
C VAL A 65 11.89 -30.81 -6.19
N THR A 66 13.09 -30.71 -6.73
CA THR A 66 13.54 -31.45 -7.92
C THR A 66 14.61 -32.44 -7.50
N SER A 67 14.45 -33.74 -7.79
CA SER A 67 15.36 -34.79 -7.36
C SER A 67 15.39 -35.96 -8.36
N ASP A 68 16.50 -36.71 -8.31
CA ASP A 68 16.68 -37.97 -9.03
C ASP A 68 15.80 -39.11 -8.48
N THR A 69 15.25 -38.96 -7.28
CA THR A 69 14.33 -39.95 -6.66
C THR A 69 12.85 -39.65 -6.94
N LEU A 70 12.54 -38.53 -7.56
CA LEU A 70 11.17 -38.11 -7.82
C LEU A 70 10.73 -38.35 -9.26
N SER A 71 9.41 -38.45 -9.46
CA SER A 71 8.78 -38.46 -10.76
C SER A 71 7.84 -37.26 -10.90
N GLY A 72 7.64 -36.76 -12.12
CA GLY A 72 6.78 -35.61 -12.39
C GLY A 72 7.52 -34.45 -13.01
N ASN A 73 6.79 -33.51 -13.58
CA ASN A 73 7.35 -32.31 -14.20
C ASN A 73 7.09 -31.08 -13.35
N PRO A 74 8.04 -30.13 -13.28
CA PRO A 74 7.79 -28.84 -12.64
C PRO A 74 6.68 -28.08 -13.38
N PRO A 75 5.91 -27.24 -12.67
CA PRO A 75 4.90 -26.41 -13.31
C PRO A 75 5.55 -25.43 -14.29
N GLU A 76 4.85 -25.15 -15.39
CA GLU A 76 5.27 -24.14 -16.36
C GLU A 76 5.29 -22.74 -15.71
N ILE A 77 6.44 -22.11 -15.66
CA ILE A 77 6.60 -20.75 -15.15
C ILE A 77 6.38 -19.78 -16.31
N ARG A 78 5.22 -19.12 -16.30
CA ARG A 78 4.94 -18.02 -17.24
C ARG A 78 5.47 -16.72 -16.69
N LYS A 79 6.16 -15.95 -17.52
CA LYS A 79 6.67 -14.61 -17.19
C LYS A 79 6.01 -13.57 -18.07
N LEU A 80 5.91 -12.34 -17.54
CA LEU A 80 5.47 -11.20 -18.32
C LEU A 80 6.54 -10.85 -19.36
N GLU A 81 6.20 -11.00 -20.65
CA GLU A 81 7.09 -10.64 -21.75
C GLU A 81 6.84 -9.21 -22.21
N ILE A 82 7.90 -8.40 -22.26
CA ILE A 82 7.90 -7.03 -22.76
C ILE A 82 8.72 -6.97 -24.04
N VAL A 83 8.04 -6.98 -25.17
CA VAL A 83 8.69 -6.91 -26.47
C VAL A 83 9.13 -5.47 -26.74
N ARG A 84 10.45 -5.27 -26.83
CA ARG A 84 11.04 -3.98 -27.21
C ARG A 84 10.91 -3.74 -28.70
N ARG A 85 10.34 -2.59 -29.08
CA ARG A 85 10.27 -2.10 -30.45
C ARG A 85 10.67 -0.63 -30.46
N ARG A 86 11.27 -0.13 -31.55
CA ARG A 86 11.47 1.32 -31.69
C ARG A 86 10.11 1.99 -31.87
N ARG A 87 9.78 2.90 -30.95
CA ARG A 87 8.54 3.68 -30.96
C ARG A 87 8.88 5.16 -30.84
N ASP A 88 8.40 5.94 -31.80
CA ASP A 88 8.52 7.41 -31.76
C ASP A 88 7.26 8.00 -31.11
N ARG A 89 7.03 7.60 -29.86
CA ARG A 89 5.86 7.99 -29.07
C ARG A 89 6.27 8.45 -27.67
N ARG A 90 5.74 9.58 -27.25
CA ARG A 90 5.98 10.20 -25.96
C ARG A 90 4.84 9.88 -25.00
N VAL A 91 5.15 9.35 -23.85
CA VAL A 91 4.18 9.07 -22.78
C VAL A 91 4.49 9.94 -21.56
N VAL A 92 3.50 10.69 -21.11
CA VAL A 92 3.58 11.50 -19.90
C VAL A 92 2.82 10.79 -18.78
N VAL A 93 3.51 10.51 -17.67
CA VAL A 93 2.97 9.83 -16.50
C VAL A 93 2.92 10.81 -15.33
N THR A 94 1.75 11.02 -14.74
CA THR A 94 1.57 11.88 -13.57
C THR A 94 1.47 11.04 -12.32
N GLY A 95 2.47 11.16 -11.44
CA GLY A 95 2.62 10.42 -10.19
C GLY A 95 3.68 9.34 -10.26
N CYS A 96 4.61 9.37 -9.28
CA CYS A 96 5.72 8.43 -9.10
C CYS A 96 5.44 7.42 -7.97
N GLY A 97 4.16 7.04 -7.77
CA GLY A 97 3.76 5.91 -6.92
C GLY A 97 3.90 4.56 -7.64
N PRO A 98 3.53 3.43 -6.99
CA PRO A 98 3.72 2.10 -7.58
C PRO A 98 3.10 1.95 -8.98
N ALA A 99 1.91 2.50 -9.21
CA ALA A 99 1.27 2.43 -10.53
C ALA A 99 2.05 3.19 -11.61
N GLY A 100 2.49 4.42 -11.32
CA GLY A 100 3.25 5.24 -12.26
C GLY A 100 4.63 4.66 -12.55
N ILE A 101 5.36 4.22 -11.53
CA ILE A 101 6.68 3.60 -11.67
C ILE A 101 6.60 2.36 -12.57
N PHE A 102 5.72 1.41 -12.27
CA PHE A 102 5.65 0.15 -13.00
C PHE A 102 5.08 0.32 -14.41
N ALA A 103 4.11 1.24 -14.62
CA ALA A 103 3.67 1.61 -15.97
C ALA A 103 4.81 2.21 -16.79
N SER A 104 5.56 3.14 -16.21
CA SER A 104 6.69 3.80 -16.86
C SER A 104 7.82 2.84 -17.20
N LEU A 105 8.17 1.95 -16.27
CA LEU A 105 9.23 0.95 -16.47
C LEU A 105 8.88 0.00 -17.62
N VAL A 106 7.64 -0.51 -17.67
CA VAL A 106 7.16 -1.38 -18.76
C VAL A 106 7.20 -0.66 -20.10
N LEU A 107 6.67 0.57 -20.17
CA LEU A 107 6.65 1.35 -21.41
C LEU A 107 8.06 1.72 -21.88
N GLN A 108 8.95 2.12 -20.97
CA GLN A 108 10.34 2.44 -21.31
C GLN A 108 11.08 1.20 -21.83
N LYS A 109 10.90 0.03 -21.20
CA LYS A 109 11.42 -1.25 -21.69
C LYS A 109 10.86 -1.62 -23.07
N ALA A 110 9.61 -1.29 -23.34
CA ALA A 110 8.95 -1.53 -24.61
C ALA A 110 9.39 -0.54 -25.73
N GLY A 111 10.16 0.52 -25.40
CA GLY A 111 10.75 1.46 -26.35
C GLY A 111 9.98 2.76 -26.54
N PHE A 112 9.06 3.12 -25.65
CA PHE A 112 8.46 4.45 -25.59
C PHE A 112 9.43 5.47 -24.94
N SER A 113 9.24 6.76 -25.23
CA SER A 113 9.89 7.85 -24.51
C SER A 113 8.99 8.30 -23.36
N VAL A 114 9.40 8.00 -22.12
CA VAL A 114 8.53 8.21 -20.94
C VAL A 114 9.06 9.32 -20.05
N THR A 115 8.17 10.26 -19.67
CA THR A 115 8.44 11.29 -18.67
C THR A 115 7.47 11.14 -17.50
N ILE A 116 7.99 10.97 -16.28
CA ILE A 116 7.21 10.98 -15.04
C ILE A 116 7.23 12.40 -14.46
N ILE A 117 6.08 12.90 -14.04
CA ILE A 117 5.92 14.15 -13.29
C ILE A 117 5.44 13.77 -11.89
N GLU A 118 6.18 14.17 -10.86
CA GLU A 118 5.87 13.88 -9.46
C GLU A 118 5.83 15.18 -8.64
N LYS A 119 4.74 15.34 -7.89
CA LYS A 119 4.53 16.50 -7.02
C LYS A 119 5.56 16.55 -5.89
N GLY A 120 5.84 15.43 -5.24
CA GLY A 120 6.74 15.38 -4.11
C GLY A 120 8.21 15.24 -4.49
N ALA A 121 9.06 15.27 -3.47
CA ALA A 121 10.51 15.17 -3.62
C ALA A 121 11.00 13.72 -3.81
N GLU A 122 12.27 13.57 -4.22
CA GLU A 122 13.01 12.29 -4.18
C GLU A 122 13.08 11.75 -2.74
N ALA A 123 13.21 10.43 -2.58
CA ALA A 123 13.06 9.75 -1.29
C ALA A 123 13.95 10.30 -0.17
N ALA A 124 15.21 10.59 -0.46
CA ALA A 124 16.16 11.14 0.52
C ALA A 124 15.73 12.56 0.98
N LYS A 125 15.49 13.46 0.02
CA LYS A 125 15.03 14.83 0.31
C LYS A 125 13.67 14.85 0.99
N ARG A 126 12.80 13.92 0.63
CA ARG A 126 11.49 13.74 1.26
C ARG A 126 11.63 13.31 2.73
N GLU A 127 12.58 12.43 3.06
CA GLU A 127 12.87 12.03 4.45
C GLU A 127 13.33 13.23 5.29
N GLU A 128 14.20 14.07 4.76
CA GLU A 128 14.64 15.30 5.42
C GLU A 128 13.46 16.26 5.69
N LYS A 129 12.61 16.49 4.68
CA LYS A 129 11.42 17.33 4.80
C LYS A 129 10.40 16.78 5.81
N ILE A 130 10.19 15.47 5.83
CA ILE A 130 9.35 14.80 6.84
C ILE A 130 9.92 15.00 8.24
N SER A 131 11.24 14.81 8.43
CA SER A 131 11.89 15.01 9.71
C SER A 131 11.77 16.46 10.20
N GLU A 132 11.90 17.43 9.31
CA GLU A 132 11.72 18.85 9.64
C GLU A 132 10.26 19.16 9.99
N PHE A 133 9.32 18.65 9.21
CA PHE A 133 7.89 18.79 9.50
C PHE A 133 7.52 18.22 10.88
N GLU A 134 8.00 17.02 11.21
CA GLU A 134 7.73 16.40 12.51
C GLU A 134 8.35 17.16 13.70
N LYS A 135 9.45 17.90 13.50
CA LYS A 135 10.10 18.73 14.53
C LYS A 135 9.43 20.10 14.70
N THR A 136 9.04 20.71 13.60
CA THR A 136 8.62 22.12 13.60
C THR A 136 7.11 22.32 13.49
N GLY A 137 6.38 21.31 12.95
CA GLY A 137 4.98 21.45 12.57
C GLY A 137 4.76 22.30 11.31
N ILE A 138 5.82 22.72 10.62
CA ILE A 138 5.72 23.49 9.37
C ILE A 138 5.56 22.52 8.21
N PHE A 139 4.40 22.56 7.56
CA PHE A 139 4.09 21.68 6.44
C PHE A 139 4.85 22.12 5.18
N ASP A 140 5.59 21.20 4.57
CA ASP A 140 6.21 21.40 3.26
C ASP A 140 5.31 20.83 2.16
N PHE A 141 5.01 21.65 1.15
CA PHE A 141 4.09 21.32 0.07
C PHE A 141 4.59 20.19 -0.84
N PHE A 142 5.89 20.03 -0.97
CA PHE A 142 6.56 18.98 -1.74
C PHE A 142 7.15 17.86 -0.87
N GLY A 143 7.03 18.00 0.45
CA GLY A 143 7.40 16.99 1.45
C GLY A 143 6.19 16.31 2.06
N GLY A 144 6.41 15.23 2.81
CA GLY A 144 5.37 14.56 3.56
C GLY A 144 5.09 13.12 3.12
N TYR A 145 4.10 12.52 3.76
CA TYR A 145 3.83 11.08 3.64
C TYR A 145 2.99 10.68 2.43
N CYS A 146 2.29 11.61 1.78
CA CYS A 146 1.34 11.32 0.70
C CYS A 146 1.96 11.25 -0.68
N PHE A 147 2.93 12.13 -0.97
CA PHE A 147 3.49 12.37 -2.30
C PHE A 147 5.00 12.21 -2.30
N GLY A 148 5.59 12.05 -3.49
CA GLY A 148 7.02 11.89 -3.71
C GLY A 148 7.40 10.55 -4.28
N GLU A 149 8.70 10.32 -4.43
CA GLU A 149 9.26 9.10 -5.00
C GLU A 149 8.73 7.84 -4.29
N GLY A 150 8.10 6.96 -5.06
CA GLY A 150 7.40 5.76 -4.59
C GLY A 150 6.00 6.00 -4.00
N GLY A 151 5.51 7.26 -4.02
CA GLY A 151 4.20 7.63 -3.48
C GLY A 151 4.09 7.42 -1.96
N ALA A 152 2.88 7.27 -1.45
CA ALA A 152 2.64 6.99 -0.03
C ALA A 152 3.23 5.64 0.43
N GLY A 153 3.46 4.70 -0.51
CA GLY A 153 4.02 3.38 -0.22
C GLY A 153 5.41 3.39 0.38
N THR A 154 6.28 4.32 -0.01
CA THR A 154 7.69 4.40 0.44
C THR A 154 7.81 4.59 1.96
N PHE A 155 6.89 5.33 2.56
CA PHE A 155 6.86 5.59 4.00
C PHE A 155 5.68 4.87 4.68
N SER A 156 5.51 3.58 4.39
CA SER A 156 4.49 2.69 4.96
C SER A 156 5.12 1.43 5.55
N ASP A 157 4.33 0.48 6.04
CA ASP A 157 4.81 -0.87 6.40
C ASP A 157 5.30 -1.66 5.16
N GLY A 158 4.95 -1.22 3.96
CA GLY A 158 5.36 -1.89 2.73
C GLY A 158 4.74 -3.27 2.55
N LYS A 159 3.47 -3.46 2.95
CA LYS A 159 2.73 -4.69 2.71
C LYS A 159 2.57 -4.97 1.22
N LEU A 160 2.90 -6.19 0.81
CA LEU A 160 2.82 -6.64 -0.58
C LEU A 160 1.67 -7.65 -0.80
N THR A 161 0.72 -7.71 0.12
CA THR A 161 -0.46 -8.57 -0.04
C THR A 161 -1.46 -7.95 -1.01
N SER A 162 -2.05 -8.77 -1.88
CA SER A 162 -3.16 -8.39 -2.74
C SER A 162 -4.22 -9.49 -2.77
N ARG A 163 -5.48 -9.11 -2.70
CA ARG A 163 -6.62 -10.04 -2.84
C ARG A 163 -7.07 -10.22 -4.30
N THR A 164 -6.50 -9.47 -5.23
CA THR A 164 -6.85 -9.52 -6.65
C THR A 164 -6.29 -10.81 -7.26
N LYS A 165 -7.16 -11.69 -7.75
CA LYS A 165 -6.78 -13.02 -8.27
C LYS A 165 -6.22 -12.99 -9.70
N THR A 166 -6.51 -11.95 -10.48
CA THR A 166 -6.22 -11.87 -11.92
C THR A 166 -4.96 -11.08 -12.25
N ILE A 167 -3.97 -11.07 -11.35
CA ILE A 167 -2.73 -10.29 -11.48
C ILE A 167 -1.47 -11.14 -11.23
N SER A 168 -1.48 -12.44 -11.52
CA SER A 168 -0.35 -13.32 -11.18
C SER A 168 0.93 -12.90 -11.90
N LEU A 169 0.87 -12.70 -13.22
CA LEU A 169 2.04 -12.31 -14.03
C LEU A 169 2.58 -10.94 -13.64
N GLU A 170 1.68 -9.98 -13.43
CA GLU A 170 2.06 -8.64 -13.00
C GLU A 170 2.66 -8.66 -11.59
N LYS A 171 2.09 -9.47 -10.68
CA LYS A 171 2.60 -9.62 -9.32
C LYS A 171 4.02 -10.21 -9.32
N ASP A 172 4.25 -11.25 -10.11
CA ASP A 172 5.56 -11.89 -10.21
C ASP A 172 6.59 -10.90 -10.78
N PHE A 173 6.22 -10.12 -11.82
CA PHE A 173 7.06 -9.06 -12.35
C PHE A 173 7.38 -7.98 -11.30
N VAL A 174 6.40 -7.58 -10.48
CA VAL A 174 6.60 -6.63 -9.38
C VAL A 174 7.57 -7.18 -8.35
N PHE A 175 7.41 -8.44 -7.92
CA PHE A 175 8.26 -9.07 -6.91
C PHE A 175 9.68 -9.26 -7.43
N ASP A 176 9.86 -9.75 -8.66
CA ASP A 176 11.16 -9.87 -9.31
C ASP A 176 11.88 -8.51 -9.40
N THR A 177 11.15 -7.46 -9.75
CA THR A 177 11.70 -6.10 -9.84
C THR A 177 12.14 -5.60 -8.46
N LEU A 178 11.30 -5.77 -7.43
CA LEU A 178 11.64 -5.37 -6.05
C LEU A 178 12.86 -6.15 -5.52
N ILE A 179 12.93 -7.46 -5.76
CA ILE A 179 14.05 -8.30 -5.32
C ILE A 179 15.35 -7.90 -6.03
N LYS A 180 15.31 -7.66 -7.34
CA LYS A 180 16.46 -7.16 -8.10
C LYS A 180 16.94 -5.79 -7.58
N ALA A 181 16.03 -4.96 -7.12
CA ALA A 181 16.33 -3.66 -6.54
C ALA A 181 16.75 -3.73 -5.05
N GLY A 182 16.91 -4.94 -4.47
CA GLY A 182 17.43 -5.15 -3.13
C GLY A 182 16.38 -5.47 -2.06
N ALA A 183 15.16 -5.81 -2.44
CA ALA A 183 14.18 -6.34 -1.49
C ALA A 183 14.60 -7.75 -1.01
N PRO A 184 14.26 -8.12 0.23
CA PRO A 184 14.52 -9.46 0.73
C PRO A 184 13.84 -10.52 -0.14
N SER A 185 14.56 -11.60 -0.48
CA SER A 185 14.05 -12.68 -1.34
C SER A 185 12.84 -13.41 -0.76
N GLU A 186 12.69 -13.40 0.56
CA GLU A 186 11.56 -14.02 1.26
C GLU A 186 10.20 -13.40 0.92
N ILE A 187 10.14 -12.19 0.36
CA ILE A 187 8.87 -11.61 -0.11
C ILE A 187 8.20 -12.48 -1.18
N ALA A 188 8.98 -13.25 -1.94
CA ALA A 188 8.47 -14.11 -3.00
C ALA A 188 7.60 -15.26 -2.47
N TYR A 189 7.87 -15.74 -1.26
CA TYR A 189 7.19 -16.93 -0.71
C TYR A 189 6.43 -16.71 0.60
N GLU A 190 6.62 -15.56 1.28
CA GLU A 190 5.85 -15.25 2.48
C GLU A 190 4.36 -15.07 2.18
N THR A 191 3.49 -15.59 3.06
CA THR A 191 2.03 -15.40 2.93
C THR A 191 1.62 -13.94 3.14
N TYR A 192 2.31 -13.25 4.05
CA TYR A 192 2.12 -11.82 4.33
C TYR A 192 3.43 -11.05 4.12
N PRO A 193 3.88 -10.95 2.85
CA PRO A 193 5.14 -10.29 2.55
C PRO A 193 5.07 -8.79 2.84
N HIS A 194 6.15 -8.26 3.38
CA HIS A 194 6.34 -6.83 3.61
C HIS A 194 7.82 -6.45 3.44
N VAL A 195 8.07 -5.20 3.14
CA VAL A 195 9.43 -4.68 2.88
C VAL A 195 9.89 -3.71 3.97
N GLY A 196 8.97 -2.94 4.56
CA GLY A 196 9.29 -1.89 5.52
C GLY A 196 9.79 -0.60 4.87
N SER A 197 9.57 0.52 5.55
CA SER A 197 9.93 1.85 5.04
C SER A 197 11.45 2.04 4.91
N ASP A 198 12.24 1.47 5.80
CA ASP A 198 13.71 1.53 5.80
C ASP A 198 14.34 0.94 4.54
N LYS A 199 13.75 -0.14 4.01
CA LYS A 199 14.20 -0.76 2.75
C LYS A 199 13.59 -0.10 1.53
N LEU A 200 12.29 0.26 1.56
CA LEU A 200 11.62 0.91 0.42
C LEU A 200 12.30 2.22 0.03
N LYS A 201 12.82 2.99 0.98
CA LYS A 201 13.62 4.22 0.74
C LYS A 201 14.90 3.97 -0.08
N LYS A 202 15.37 2.74 -0.20
CA LYS A 202 16.53 2.35 -1.02
C LYS A 202 16.12 1.64 -2.31
N ILE A 203 15.10 0.79 -2.24
CA ILE A 203 14.61 -0.02 -3.35
C ILE A 203 13.95 0.85 -4.42
N ILE A 204 13.10 1.79 -4.02
CA ILE A 204 12.39 2.65 -4.99
C ILE A 204 13.35 3.53 -5.80
N PRO A 205 14.33 4.23 -5.19
CA PRO A 205 15.35 4.95 -5.96
C PRO A 205 16.17 4.06 -6.91
N ALA A 206 16.45 2.81 -6.53
CA ALA A 206 17.15 1.86 -7.42
C ALA A 206 16.30 1.52 -8.66
N ILE A 207 14.98 1.35 -8.52
CA ILE A 207 14.08 1.13 -9.67
C ILE A 207 14.00 2.40 -10.54
N ILE A 208 13.99 3.57 -9.96
CA ILE A 208 14.00 4.85 -10.70
C ILE A 208 15.35 5.05 -11.42
N SER A 209 16.47 4.60 -10.82
CA SER A 209 17.78 4.60 -11.51
C SER A 209 17.74 3.71 -12.76
N GLU A 210 17.23 2.47 -12.65
CA GLU A 210 17.05 1.59 -13.83
C GLU A 210 16.17 2.26 -14.90
N PHE A 211 15.09 2.92 -14.50
CA PHE A 211 14.23 3.64 -15.43
C PHE A 211 14.96 4.78 -16.15
N ARG A 212 15.78 5.56 -15.42
CA ARG A 212 16.62 6.64 -15.98
C ARG A 212 17.71 6.11 -16.91
N GLU A 213 18.37 5.00 -16.54
CA GLU A 213 19.38 4.31 -17.37
C GLU A 213 18.80 3.82 -18.71
N LEU A 214 17.53 3.43 -18.73
CA LEU A 214 16.80 3.10 -19.94
C LEU A 214 16.40 4.33 -20.77
N GLY A 215 16.71 5.56 -20.33
CA GLY A 215 16.43 6.82 -21.00
C GLY A 215 15.16 7.51 -20.54
N GLY A 216 14.50 7.05 -19.48
CA GLY A 216 13.33 7.69 -18.89
C GLY A 216 13.67 9.00 -18.16
N LYS A 217 12.74 9.95 -18.13
CA LYS A 217 12.87 11.23 -17.41
C LYS A 217 11.92 11.28 -16.22
N VAL A 218 12.39 11.82 -15.07
CA VAL A 218 11.54 12.11 -13.90
C VAL A 218 11.73 13.57 -13.49
N ILE A 219 10.60 14.28 -13.34
CA ILE A 219 10.51 15.66 -12.88
C ILE A 219 9.86 15.62 -11.50
N PHE A 220 10.65 15.85 -10.46
CA PHE A 220 10.19 15.93 -9.07
C PHE A 220 9.80 17.35 -8.66
N GLU A 221 9.12 17.47 -7.52
CA GLU A 221 8.68 18.74 -6.94
C GLU A 221 7.90 19.61 -7.95
N SER A 222 7.14 18.97 -8.83
CA SER A 222 6.34 19.62 -9.87
C SER A 222 4.96 18.97 -9.97
N GLU A 223 3.90 19.75 -9.86
CA GLU A 223 2.53 19.25 -9.96
C GLU A 223 1.90 19.63 -11.31
N VAL A 224 1.03 18.75 -11.82
CA VAL A 224 0.20 19.04 -12.98
C VAL A 224 -0.92 19.98 -12.56
N THR A 225 -1.00 21.16 -13.21
CA THR A 225 -1.97 22.21 -12.92
C THR A 225 -2.93 22.48 -14.06
N GLU A 226 -2.60 22.07 -15.28
CA GLU A 226 -3.41 22.30 -16.47
C GLU A 226 -3.40 21.09 -17.40
N ILE A 227 -4.46 20.94 -18.19
CA ILE A 227 -4.58 19.94 -19.24
C ILE A 227 -4.95 20.65 -20.54
N PHE A 228 -4.08 20.53 -21.55
CA PHE A 228 -4.33 21.07 -22.90
C PHE A 228 -4.89 19.97 -23.80
N ARG A 229 -5.98 20.26 -24.47
CA ARG A 229 -6.67 19.30 -25.35
C ARG A 229 -6.79 19.81 -26.78
N ASN A 230 -6.82 18.85 -27.69
CA ASN A 230 -7.14 19.06 -29.09
C ASN A 230 -8.17 18.01 -29.51
N GLY A 231 -9.43 18.43 -29.65
CA GLY A 231 -10.54 17.51 -29.85
C GLY A 231 -10.71 16.51 -28.70
N GLY A 232 -10.83 15.23 -29.03
CA GLY A 232 -10.94 14.12 -28.06
C GLY A 232 -9.61 13.59 -27.51
N LYS A 233 -8.51 14.33 -27.67
CA LYS A 233 -7.18 13.95 -27.17
C LYS A 233 -6.58 15.03 -26.30
N ILE A 234 -5.79 14.61 -25.32
CA ILE A 234 -4.87 15.49 -24.59
C ILE A 234 -3.62 15.67 -25.46
N SER A 235 -3.14 16.90 -25.60
CA SER A 235 -1.92 17.23 -26.35
C SER A 235 -0.74 17.55 -25.42
N ALA A 236 -1.02 18.06 -24.22
CA ALA A 236 -0.01 18.39 -23.23
C ALA A 236 -0.61 18.56 -21.83
N VAL A 237 0.25 18.60 -20.83
CA VAL A 237 -0.06 19.05 -19.46
C VAL A 237 0.79 20.26 -19.11
N GLY A 238 0.22 21.20 -18.35
CA GLY A 238 0.94 22.29 -17.71
C GLY A 238 1.45 21.83 -16.34
N ILE A 239 2.69 22.18 -16.01
CA ILE A 239 3.31 21.87 -14.74
C ILE A 239 3.76 23.13 -14.01
N SER A 240 3.76 23.07 -12.69
CA SER A 240 4.24 24.14 -11.82
C SER A 240 4.96 23.57 -10.61
N GLY A 241 6.04 24.17 -10.19
CA GLY A 241 6.89 23.75 -9.08
C GLY A 241 8.35 24.04 -9.36
N ALA A 242 9.22 23.06 -9.14
CA ALA A 242 10.65 23.18 -9.45
C ALA A 242 10.90 23.36 -10.96
N GLU A 243 10.12 22.66 -11.79
CA GLU A 243 10.01 22.96 -13.21
C GLU A 243 8.61 23.56 -13.48
N THR A 244 8.55 24.55 -14.37
CA THR A 244 7.31 25.19 -14.82
C THR A 244 7.27 25.20 -16.35
N GLY A 245 6.12 24.88 -16.94
CA GLY A 245 5.97 24.88 -18.38
C GLY A 245 4.96 23.86 -18.88
N LYS A 246 5.08 23.55 -20.16
CA LYS A 246 4.18 22.65 -20.89
C LYS A 246 4.93 21.39 -21.31
N ILE A 247 4.41 20.23 -20.94
CA ILE A 247 4.95 18.92 -21.34
C ILE A 247 4.00 18.27 -22.34
N GLU A 248 4.49 18.11 -23.56
CA GLU A 248 3.73 17.48 -24.66
C GLU A 248 3.88 15.97 -24.64
N GLY A 249 2.86 15.25 -25.08
CA GLY A 249 2.85 13.80 -25.20
C GLY A 249 1.81 13.27 -26.18
N ASP A 250 2.00 12.04 -26.58
CA ASP A 250 1.05 11.30 -27.41
C ASP A 250 0.03 10.56 -26.55
N TYR A 251 0.47 10.09 -25.36
CA TYR A 251 -0.34 9.39 -24.35
C TYR A 251 -0.10 9.97 -22.97
N PHE A 252 -1.13 9.93 -22.13
CA PHE A 252 -1.12 10.48 -20.78
C PHE A 252 -1.65 9.43 -19.78
N ILE A 253 -0.87 9.14 -18.75
CA ILE A 253 -1.24 8.21 -17.68
C ILE A 253 -1.27 8.98 -16.35
N PHE A 254 -2.44 9.04 -15.72
CA PHE A 254 -2.60 9.66 -14.41
C PHE A 254 -2.62 8.57 -13.33
N ALA A 255 -1.50 8.48 -12.58
CA ALA A 255 -1.29 7.56 -11.46
C ALA A 255 -1.24 8.33 -10.14
N ASN A 256 -2.19 9.23 -9.94
CA ASN A 256 -2.19 10.32 -8.97
C ASN A 256 -2.44 9.91 -7.51
N GLY A 257 -2.72 8.64 -7.23
CA GLY A 257 -3.13 8.20 -5.90
C GLY A 257 -4.46 8.82 -5.45
N HIS A 258 -4.94 8.45 -4.25
CA HIS A 258 -6.25 8.91 -3.78
C HIS A 258 -6.23 10.27 -3.04
N SER A 259 -5.06 10.78 -2.64
CA SER A 259 -4.93 12.04 -1.90
C SER A 259 -4.85 13.29 -2.77
N SER A 260 -4.83 13.16 -4.09
CA SER A 260 -4.64 14.25 -5.06
C SER A 260 -5.97 14.95 -5.42
N PHE A 261 -6.65 15.56 -4.44
CA PHE A 261 -7.97 16.15 -4.65
C PHE A 261 -8.00 17.23 -5.73
N LYS A 262 -6.96 18.09 -5.80
CA LYS A 262 -6.84 19.10 -6.86
C LYS A 262 -6.82 18.48 -8.25
N LEU A 263 -6.08 17.38 -8.42
CA LEU A 263 -5.96 16.71 -9.72
C LEU A 263 -7.26 15.97 -10.12
N TYR A 264 -7.98 15.40 -9.14
CA TYR A 264 -9.32 14.88 -9.41
C TYR A 264 -10.27 15.97 -9.92
N ARG A 265 -10.29 17.14 -9.26
CA ARG A 265 -11.13 18.29 -9.70
C ARG A 265 -10.73 18.77 -11.08
N LEU A 266 -9.43 18.82 -11.39
CA LEU A 266 -8.94 19.15 -12.72
C LEU A 266 -9.45 18.14 -13.76
N LEU A 267 -9.34 16.83 -13.51
CA LEU A 267 -9.84 15.79 -14.43
C LEU A 267 -11.36 15.87 -14.61
N ILE A 268 -12.12 16.07 -13.53
CA ILE A 268 -13.57 16.23 -13.57
C ILE A 268 -13.96 17.48 -14.40
N SER A 269 -13.25 18.59 -14.25
CA SER A 269 -13.49 19.83 -15.03
C SER A 269 -13.21 19.65 -16.53
N GLN A 270 -12.36 18.69 -16.88
CA GLN A 270 -12.10 18.31 -18.28
C GLN A 270 -13.11 17.30 -18.83
N GLY A 271 -14.12 16.92 -18.04
CA GLY A 271 -15.18 16.00 -18.45
C GLY A 271 -14.84 14.52 -18.26
N VAL A 272 -13.80 14.19 -17.49
CA VAL A 272 -13.53 12.79 -17.13
C VAL A 272 -14.59 12.30 -16.15
N PHE A 273 -15.18 11.13 -16.43
CA PHE A 273 -16.28 10.59 -15.65
C PHE A 273 -15.77 9.84 -14.42
N PHE A 274 -16.19 10.31 -13.25
CA PHE A 274 -16.02 9.62 -11.96
C PHE A 274 -17.37 9.38 -11.32
N THR A 275 -17.51 8.24 -10.67
CA THR A 275 -18.62 7.94 -9.76
C THR A 275 -18.12 7.95 -8.33
N THR A 276 -19.01 8.13 -7.38
CA THR A 276 -18.73 7.88 -5.97
C THR A 276 -18.45 6.41 -5.72
N LYS A 277 -17.73 6.12 -4.66
CA LYS A 277 -17.40 4.76 -4.24
C LYS A 277 -17.43 4.69 -2.72
N PRO A 278 -18.11 3.70 -2.11
CA PRO A 278 -17.98 3.45 -0.69
C PRO A 278 -16.54 3.20 -0.29
N PHE A 279 -16.13 3.77 0.83
CA PHE A 279 -14.83 3.56 1.45
C PHE A 279 -15.01 3.43 2.96
N ALA A 280 -13.95 3.28 3.73
CA ALA A 280 -14.06 3.14 5.17
C ALA A 280 -13.32 4.29 5.86
N ILE A 281 -13.90 4.78 6.95
CA ILE A 281 -13.31 5.81 7.80
C ILE A 281 -13.32 5.37 9.26
N GLY A 282 -12.44 5.99 10.05
CA GLY A 282 -12.39 5.78 11.48
C GLY A 282 -11.20 6.49 12.11
N PHE A 283 -10.63 5.88 13.11
CA PHE A 283 -9.45 6.36 13.83
C PHE A 283 -8.34 5.32 13.79
N ARG A 284 -7.14 5.73 14.18
CA ARG A 284 -6.04 4.80 14.40
C ARG A 284 -5.99 4.40 15.87
N VAL A 285 -5.63 3.15 16.13
CA VAL A 285 -5.38 2.63 17.48
C VAL A 285 -3.91 2.27 17.62
N GLU A 286 -3.36 2.48 18.82
CA GLU A 286 -1.98 2.15 19.14
C GLU A 286 -1.89 1.41 20.48
N HIS A 287 -0.98 0.43 20.53
CA HIS A 287 -0.73 -0.43 21.69
C HIS A 287 0.77 -0.66 21.83
N LEU A 288 1.22 -1.14 22.99
CA LEU A 288 2.57 -1.69 23.11
C LEU A 288 2.68 -3.00 22.31
N GLN A 289 3.71 -3.13 21.45
CA GLN A 289 3.89 -4.33 20.62
C GLN A 289 4.04 -5.60 21.47
N GLU A 290 4.70 -5.51 22.60
CA GLU A 290 4.89 -6.68 23.49
C GLU A 290 3.57 -7.22 24.08
N GLU A 291 2.58 -6.34 24.31
CA GLU A 291 1.25 -6.76 24.76
C GLU A 291 0.50 -7.48 23.63
N ILE A 292 0.61 -6.98 22.40
CA ILE A 292 0.06 -7.66 21.24
C ILE A 292 0.72 -9.03 21.05
N ASN A 293 2.05 -9.12 21.14
CA ASN A 293 2.77 -10.39 21.08
C ASN A 293 2.26 -11.37 22.14
N PHE A 294 2.16 -10.91 23.39
CA PHE A 294 1.70 -11.74 24.50
C PHE A 294 0.24 -12.19 24.31
N SER A 295 -0.62 -11.31 23.88
CA SER A 295 -2.02 -11.64 23.63
C SER A 295 -2.16 -12.69 22.51
N MET A 296 -1.37 -12.57 21.45
CA MET A 296 -1.41 -13.49 20.31
C MET A 296 -0.69 -14.81 20.58
N TRP A 297 0.48 -14.78 21.23
CA TRP A 297 1.38 -15.93 21.35
C TRP A 297 1.54 -16.46 22.79
N ARG A 298 1.06 -15.74 23.80
CA ARG A 298 1.36 -15.97 25.24
C ARG A 298 2.86 -15.86 25.54
N ARG A 299 3.58 -15.10 24.72
CA ARG A 299 5.02 -14.81 24.84
C ARG A 299 5.27 -13.39 24.33
N ARG A 300 6.21 -12.67 24.91
CA ARG A 300 6.58 -11.31 24.47
C ARG A 300 7.41 -11.28 23.20
N SER A 301 8.11 -12.39 22.90
CA SER A 301 8.86 -12.59 21.66
C SER A 301 8.75 -14.04 21.21
N LEU A 302 8.95 -14.27 19.91
CA LEU A 302 8.97 -15.60 19.32
C LEU A 302 10.20 -15.70 18.41
N PRO A 303 11.18 -16.59 18.71
CA PRO A 303 12.37 -16.74 17.88
C PRO A 303 12.02 -17.01 16.42
N GLY A 304 12.72 -16.36 15.49
CA GLY A 304 12.48 -16.50 14.04
C GLY A 304 11.24 -15.76 13.50
N VAL A 305 10.46 -15.10 14.37
CA VAL A 305 9.29 -14.29 13.98
C VAL A 305 9.47 -12.85 14.47
N LYS A 306 9.23 -11.88 13.60
CA LYS A 306 9.50 -10.46 13.89
C LYS A 306 8.56 -9.90 14.95
N ALA A 307 7.27 -9.87 14.67
CA ALA A 307 6.25 -9.33 15.56
C ALA A 307 4.88 -9.94 15.27
N ALA A 308 4.00 -9.98 16.26
CA ALA A 308 2.63 -10.40 16.08
C ALA A 308 1.81 -9.33 15.35
N GLU A 309 0.93 -9.79 14.47
CA GLU A 309 -0.05 -8.95 13.78
C GLU A 309 -1.46 -9.55 13.98
N TYR A 310 -2.46 -8.69 13.87
CA TYR A 310 -3.86 -9.11 14.00
C TYR A 310 -4.72 -8.54 12.87
N HIS A 311 -5.78 -9.28 12.54
CA HIS A 311 -6.85 -8.85 11.65
C HIS A 311 -8.17 -9.12 12.35
N LEU A 312 -8.86 -8.07 12.79
CA LEU A 312 -10.09 -8.16 13.55
C LEU A 312 -11.27 -7.63 12.72
N THR A 313 -12.40 -8.31 12.84
CA THR A 313 -13.68 -7.88 12.28
C THR A 313 -14.74 -7.97 13.35
N ALA A 314 -15.71 -7.05 13.34
CA ALA A 314 -16.82 -7.00 14.28
C ALA A 314 -18.12 -6.77 13.52
N ASP A 315 -19.12 -7.60 13.78
CA ASP A 315 -20.49 -7.33 13.39
C ASP A 315 -21.06 -6.27 14.35
N CYS A 316 -21.41 -5.11 13.81
CA CYS A 316 -21.91 -3.98 14.57
C CYS A 316 -23.39 -3.71 14.28
N SER A 317 -24.10 -4.62 13.63
CA SER A 317 -25.47 -4.50 13.12
C SER A 317 -26.24 -3.25 13.59
N PRO A 318 -26.64 -2.36 12.65
CA PRO A 318 -26.40 -2.45 11.21
C PRO A 318 -24.97 -2.02 10.84
N GLY A 319 -24.29 -2.83 10.00
CA GLY A 319 -22.93 -2.58 9.53
C GLY A 319 -21.87 -3.36 10.30
N HIS A 320 -20.60 -3.07 10.03
CA HIS A 320 -19.45 -3.76 10.63
C HIS A 320 -18.30 -2.80 10.86
N ALA A 321 -17.38 -3.16 11.76
CA ALA A 321 -16.08 -2.52 11.93
C ALA A 321 -14.96 -3.54 11.70
N PHE A 322 -13.80 -3.07 11.26
CA PHE A 322 -12.65 -3.94 11.04
C PHE A 322 -11.33 -3.18 11.24
N THR A 323 -10.28 -3.95 11.53
CA THR A 323 -8.93 -3.40 11.55
C THR A 323 -8.35 -3.37 10.14
N PHE A 324 -7.65 -2.29 9.81
CA PHE A 324 -7.05 -2.08 8.50
C PHE A 324 -5.60 -1.61 8.66
N CYS A 325 -4.71 -2.04 7.75
CA CYS A 325 -3.31 -1.63 7.70
C CYS A 325 -2.61 -1.65 9.07
N MET A 326 -2.70 -2.80 9.79
CA MET A 326 -1.97 -2.99 11.05
C MET A 326 -0.47 -2.97 10.78
N CYS A 327 0.28 -2.16 11.54
CA CYS A 327 1.72 -1.97 11.43
C CYS A 327 2.39 -2.45 12.72
N PRO A 328 2.87 -3.71 12.76
CA PRO A 328 3.58 -4.25 13.92
C PRO A 328 4.93 -3.56 14.10
N GLY A 329 5.35 -3.33 15.34
CA GLY A 329 6.62 -2.65 15.64
C GLY A 329 6.76 -1.32 14.91
N GLY A 330 5.65 -0.62 14.73
CA GLY A 330 5.57 0.57 13.90
C GLY A 330 5.31 1.85 14.68
N ARG A 331 5.05 2.92 13.94
CA ARG A 331 4.64 4.22 14.50
C ARG A 331 3.47 4.81 13.74
N VAL A 332 2.70 5.66 14.41
CA VAL A 332 1.66 6.47 13.78
C VAL A 332 2.31 7.73 13.19
N VAL A 333 1.88 8.10 11.99
CA VAL A 333 2.43 9.23 11.24
C VAL A 333 1.32 10.17 10.78
N GLN A 334 1.66 11.46 10.63
CA GLN A 334 0.78 12.51 10.12
C GLN A 334 0.79 12.48 8.58
N SER A 335 -0.19 11.82 7.98
CA SER A 335 -0.33 11.65 6.53
C SER A 335 -1.24 12.70 5.90
N ALA A 336 -0.96 13.99 6.21
CA ALA A 336 -1.70 15.12 5.67
C ALA A 336 -1.38 15.30 4.16
N PRO A 337 -2.39 15.49 3.29
CA PRO A 337 -2.17 15.80 1.88
C PRO A 337 -1.86 17.29 1.62
N ASP A 338 -2.16 18.15 2.59
CA ASP A 338 -1.94 19.59 2.57
C ASP A 338 -1.76 20.17 3.99
N GLY A 339 -1.47 21.47 4.09
CA GLY A 339 -1.21 22.17 5.36
C GLY A 339 -2.44 22.42 6.24
N ASN A 340 -3.64 22.08 5.79
CA ASN A 340 -4.91 22.34 6.50
C ASN A 340 -5.70 21.04 6.78
N SER A 341 -5.14 19.90 6.45
CA SER A 341 -5.74 18.58 6.70
C SER A 341 -4.97 17.85 7.81
N SER A 342 -5.68 17.06 8.62
CA SER A 342 -5.05 16.17 9.59
C SER A 342 -5.59 14.76 9.42
N VAL A 343 -4.72 13.86 8.99
CA VAL A 343 -5.02 12.45 8.74
C VAL A 343 -3.86 11.62 9.26
N VAL A 344 -4.17 10.54 9.95
CA VAL A 344 -3.15 9.63 10.49
C VAL A 344 -3.05 8.37 9.64
N ASN A 345 -1.84 7.82 9.60
CA ASN A 345 -1.56 6.52 9.02
C ASN A 345 -0.48 5.82 9.84
N GLY A 346 -0.05 4.63 9.46
CA GLY A 346 1.00 3.88 10.13
C GLY A 346 2.12 3.47 9.19
N MET A 347 3.30 3.35 9.77
CA MET A 347 4.47 2.80 9.09
C MET A 347 5.25 1.89 10.04
N SER A 348 6.05 0.99 9.48
CA SER A 348 7.03 0.22 10.23
C SER A 348 8.26 -0.08 9.38
N ASN A 349 9.36 -0.41 10.06
CA ASN A 349 10.57 -0.91 9.44
C ASN A 349 10.45 -2.41 9.11
N TYR A 350 11.36 -2.92 8.29
CA TYR A 350 11.39 -4.32 7.92
C TYR A 350 11.53 -5.25 9.15
N ALA A 351 12.32 -4.86 10.12
CA ALA A 351 12.52 -5.65 11.34
C ALA A 351 11.26 -5.73 12.22
N ARG A 352 10.34 -4.74 12.13
CA ARG A 352 9.14 -4.65 12.98
C ARG A 352 9.46 -4.72 14.48
N ASP A 353 10.57 -4.09 14.87
CA ASP A 353 11.17 -4.14 16.21
C ASP A 353 10.90 -2.89 17.05
N GLY A 354 10.06 -2.00 16.57
CA GLY A 354 9.62 -0.83 17.31
C GLY A 354 8.74 -1.19 18.50
N ARG A 355 8.68 -0.26 19.46
CA ARG A 355 7.98 -0.44 20.75
C ARG A 355 6.46 -0.56 20.60
N PHE A 356 5.88 0.06 19.57
CA PHE A 356 4.44 0.16 19.40
C PHE A 356 3.94 -0.66 18.22
N ALA A 357 2.68 -1.05 18.31
CA ALA A 357 1.88 -1.62 17.22
C ALA A 357 0.68 -0.72 16.97
N ASN A 358 0.34 -0.44 15.73
CA ASN A 358 -0.82 0.38 15.43
C ASN A 358 -1.64 -0.18 14.28
N SER A 359 -2.92 0.13 14.25
CA SER A 359 -3.80 -0.18 13.11
C SER A 359 -4.94 0.83 12.99
N ALA A 360 -5.49 1.03 11.81
CA ALA A 360 -6.78 1.68 11.69
C ALA A 360 -7.89 0.78 12.22
N VAL A 361 -8.87 1.36 12.89
CA VAL A 361 -10.18 0.76 13.18
C VAL A 361 -11.21 1.58 12.41
N VAL A 362 -11.83 0.95 11.42
CA VAL A 362 -12.66 1.64 10.43
C VAL A 362 -13.99 0.93 10.23
N THR A 363 -14.96 1.69 9.73
CA THR A 363 -16.28 1.20 9.33
C THR A 363 -16.61 1.72 7.93
N PRO A 364 -17.35 0.97 7.10
CA PRO A 364 -17.82 1.46 5.82
C PRO A 364 -18.59 2.77 5.96
N PHE A 365 -18.34 3.70 5.04
CA PHE A 365 -18.94 5.01 4.98
C PHE A 365 -19.37 5.32 3.56
N SER A 366 -20.64 5.68 3.37
CA SER A 366 -21.20 6.15 2.11
C SER A 366 -21.32 7.67 2.14
N LEU A 367 -20.75 8.32 1.15
CA LEU A 367 -20.84 9.76 0.98
C LEU A 367 -22.26 10.18 0.56
N GLU A 368 -22.98 9.31 -0.16
CA GLU A 368 -24.37 9.51 -0.52
C GLU A 368 -25.30 9.49 0.71
N GLU A 369 -25.10 8.53 1.63
CA GLU A 369 -25.83 8.48 2.90
C GLU A 369 -25.57 9.73 3.74
N ALA A 370 -24.29 10.17 3.82
CA ALA A 370 -23.91 11.36 4.55
C ALA A 370 -24.49 12.66 3.96
N ALA A 371 -24.71 12.69 2.65
CA ALA A 371 -25.27 13.82 1.94
C ALA A 371 -26.81 13.78 1.85
N GLY A 372 -27.45 12.68 2.26
CA GLY A 372 -28.90 12.49 2.15
C GLY A 372 -29.42 12.18 0.75
N GLY A 373 -28.55 11.69 -0.16
CA GLY A 373 -28.91 11.33 -1.53
C GLY A 373 -27.72 11.28 -2.47
N GLU A 374 -27.98 11.06 -3.76
CA GLU A 374 -26.96 11.05 -4.81
C GLU A 374 -26.15 12.35 -4.84
N ILE A 375 -24.84 12.21 -4.92
CA ILE A 375 -23.92 13.34 -5.04
C ILE A 375 -22.93 13.12 -6.19
N SER A 376 -22.44 14.21 -6.78
CA SER A 376 -21.39 14.14 -7.77
C SER A 376 -20.05 13.76 -7.13
N ALA A 377 -19.14 13.17 -7.93
CA ALA A 377 -17.79 12.86 -7.48
C ALA A 377 -17.05 14.09 -6.90
N GLY A 378 -17.24 15.28 -7.48
CA GLY A 378 -16.68 16.53 -6.96
C GLY A 378 -17.18 16.87 -5.56
N LYS A 379 -18.49 16.77 -5.31
CA LYS A 379 -19.07 16.97 -3.98
C LYS A 379 -18.60 15.91 -2.97
N ALA A 380 -18.41 14.66 -3.42
CA ALA A 380 -17.86 13.59 -2.58
C ALA A 380 -16.45 13.94 -2.07
N LEU A 381 -15.59 14.48 -2.94
CA LEU A 381 -14.27 14.98 -2.54
C LEU A 381 -14.37 16.14 -1.53
N ASP A 382 -15.32 17.07 -1.73
CA ASP A 382 -15.52 18.20 -0.81
C ASP A 382 -15.96 17.74 0.59
N VAL A 383 -16.81 16.72 0.67
CA VAL A 383 -17.24 16.12 1.96
C VAL A 383 -16.05 15.53 2.69
N LEU A 384 -15.24 14.71 2.00
CA LEU A 384 -14.07 14.09 2.61
C LEU A 384 -13.03 15.12 3.06
N GLU A 385 -12.72 16.10 2.22
CA GLU A 385 -11.78 17.17 2.54
C GLU A 385 -12.24 17.98 3.77
N LYS A 386 -13.54 18.30 3.87
CA LYS A 386 -14.11 18.94 5.06
C LYS A 386 -13.94 18.10 6.33
N MET A 387 -14.06 16.78 6.23
CA MET A 387 -13.82 15.90 7.38
C MET A 387 -12.34 15.93 7.80
N GLU A 388 -11.40 15.87 6.85
CA GLU A 388 -9.96 15.95 7.11
C GLU A 388 -9.58 17.32 7.73
N HIS A 389 -10.15 18.42 7.22
CA HIS A 389 -9.97 19.77 7.76
C HIS A 389 -10.56 19.94 9.17
N ARG A 390 -11.64 19.21 9.53
CA ARG A 390 -12.21 19.27 10.88
C ARG A 390 -11.22 18.84 11.94
N PHE A 391 -10.42 17.81 11.67
CA PHE A 391 -9.39 17.34 12.59
C PHE A 391 -8.24 18.32 12.73
N TYR A 392 -7.81 18.97 11.65
CA TYR A 392 -6.83 20.06 11.69
C TYR A 392 -7.37 21.26 12.47
N ASN A 393 -8.60 21.66 12.21
CA ASN A 393 -9.24 22.83 12.83
C ASN A 393 -9.49 22.65 14.33
N PHE A 394 -9.38 21.44 14.86
CA PHE A 394 -9.47 21.18 16.31
C PHE A 394 -8.46 22.01 17.12
N ARG A 395 -7.24 22.15 16.63
CA ARG A 395 -6.20 22.96 17.27
C ARG A 395 -5.51 23.95 16.31
N LYS A 396 -5.87 23.94 15.02
CA LYS A 396 -5.16 24.64 13.94
C LYS A 396 -3.67 24.28 13.92
N SER A 397 -3.40 23.01 14.18
CA SER A 397 -2.07 22.39 14.23
C SER A 397 -2.20 20.91 13.85
N PHE A 398 -1.08 20.19 13.85
CA PHE A 398 -1.04 18.75 13.65
C PHE A 398 -1.16 17.94 14.97
N ASP A 399 -1.44 18.61 16.09
CA ASP A 399 -1.88 17.95 17.31
C ASP A 399 -3.28 17.36 17.10
N ILE A 400 -3.51 16.12 17.53
CA ILE A 400 -4.73 15.39 17.18
C ILE A 400 -5.56 15.00 18.41
N PRO A 401 -6.89 14.91 18.27
CA PRO A 401 -7.75 14.39 19.32
C PRO A 401 -7.45 12.90 19.55
N ALA A 402 -7.47 12.50 20.81
CA ALA A 402 -7.24 11.12 21.23
C ALA A 402 -8.01 10.78 22.51
N ALA A 403 -8.27 9.48 22.72
CA ALA A 403 -8.90 8.97 23.92
C ALA A 403 -8.39 7.55 24.23
N ARG A 404 -8.42 7.16 25.52
CA ARG A 404 -8.18 5.75 25.87
C ARG A 404 -9.30 4.88 25.33
N ILE A 405 -8.97 3.70 24.81
CA ILE A 405 -9.97 2.75 24.33
C ILE A 405 -10.95 2.40 25.46
N SER A 406 -10.44 2.16 26.68
CA SER A 406 -11.28 1.91 27.87
C SER A 406 -12.30 3.00 28.12
N ASP A 407 -11.94 4.27 27.97
CA ASP A 407 -12.87 5.38 28.22
C ASP A 407 -13.92 5.47 27.10
N VAL A 408 -13.52 5.29 25.85
CA VAL A 408 -14.43 5.28 24.70
C VAL A 408 -15.52 4.20 24.85
N ILE A 409 -15.12 2.96 25.17
CA ILE A 409 -16.09 1.85 25.27
C ILE A 409 -17.05 2.00 26.45
N HIS A 410 -16.62 2.66 27.53
CA HIS A 410 -17.44 2.90 28.73
C HIS A 410 -18.13 4.28 28.75
N GLY A 411 -17.93 5.11 27.71
CA GLY A 411 -18.54 6.46 27.62
C GLY A 411 -17.99 7.44 28.66
N LYS A 412 -16.72 7.30 29.03
CA LYS A 412 -16.02 8.17 29.98
C LYS A 412 -15.19 9.22 29.24
N LYS A 413 -14.93 10.34 29.89
CA LYS A 413 -13.98 11.33 29.41
C LYS A 413 -12.56 10.90 29.76
N THR A 414 -11.68 10.93 28.77
CA THR A 414 -10.23 10.70 28.98
C THR A 414 -9.61 11.91 29.65
N ALA A 415 -8.96 11.71 30.78
CA ALA A 415 -8.23 12.77 31.50
C ALA A 415 -6.74 12.80 31.10
N ASP A 416 -6.12 11.62 30.94
CA ASP A 416 -4.73 11.45 30.60
C ASP A 416 -4.55 10.41 29.49
N LEU A 417 -3.49 10.53 28.73
CA LEU A 417 -3.19 9.65 27.60
C LEU A 417 -1.89 8.87 27.85
N PRO A 418 -1.78 7.62 27.38
CA PRO A 418 -0.52 6.90 27.45
C PRO A 418 0.52 7.50 26.49
N GLU A 419 1.76 7.08 26.64
CA GLU A 419 2.83 7.37 25.68
C GLU A 419 2.45 6.82 24.29
N SER A 420 2.85 7.52 23.25
CA SER A 420 2.55 7.21 21.85
C SER A 420 3.76 7.39 20.96
N SER A 421 3.76 6.71 19.82
CA SER A 421 4.77 6.87 18.77
C SER A 421 4.52 8.10 17.87
N PHE A 422 3.37 8.77 18.01
CA PHE A 422 3.00 9.91 17.18
C PHE A 422 3.89 11.12 17.46
N SER A 423 4.40 11.76 16.41
CA SER A 423 5.40 12.83 16.55
C SER A 423 4.85 14.15 17.10
N PHE A 424 3.55 14.40 16.97
CA PHE A 424 2.87 15.57 17.53
C PHE A 424 2.12 15.21 18.82
N LYS A 425 1.43 16.17 19.43
CA LYS A 425 0.73 15.94 20.69
C LYS A 425 -0.60 15.23 20.48
N LEU A 426 -0.88 14.28 21.34
CA LEU A 426 -2.21 13.73 21.54
C LEU A 426 -2.94 14.61 22.55
N ILE A 427 -4.13 15.08 22.21
CA ILE A 427 -4.97 15.93 23.06
C ILE A 427 -6.20 15.13 23.51
N PRO A 428 -6.42 14.96 24.82
CA PRO A 428 -7.63 14.29 25.33
C PRO A 428 -8.90 14.96 24.76
N ALA A 429 -9.77 14.16 24.14
CA ALA A 429 -10.98 14.67 23.51
C ALA A 429 -12.11 13.60 23.51
N ASP A 430 -13.34 14.06 23.41
CA ASP A 430 -14.47 13.18 23.11
C ASP A 430 -14.48 12.88 21.60
N MET A 431 -14.15 11.64 21.25
CA MET A 431 -14.05 11.22 19.85
C MET A 431 -15.41 11.25 19.13
N SER A 432 -16.53 11.26 19.85
CA SER A 432 -17.88 11.37 19.25
C SER A 432 -18.09 12.70 18.55
N GLU A 433 -17.41 13.75 18.97
CA GLU A 433 -17.52 15.08 18.36
C GLU A 433 -16.96 15.16 16.92
N PHE A 434 -16.16 14.18 16.50
CA PHE A 434 -15.42 14.22 15.23
C PHE A 434 -16.07 13.38 14.12
N PHE A 435 -16.94 12.45 14.46
CA PHE A 435 -17.58 11.54 13.52
C PHE A 435 -19.11 11.74 13.46
N PRO A 436 -19.76 11.39 12.35
CA PRO A 436 -21.20 11.19 12.34
C PRO A 436 -21.61 10.15 13.41
N GLU A 437 -22.73 10.37 14.09
CA GLU A 437 -23.17 9.55 15.20
C GLU A 437 -23.22 8.04 14.86
N ASN A 438 -23.82 7.69 13.73
CA ASN A 438 -23.92 6.30 13.27
C ASN A 438 -22.56 5.65 12.96
N VAL A 439 -21.57 6.44 12.55
CA VAL A 439 -20.19 5.99 12.33
C VAL A 439 -19.52 5.76 13.69
N TYR A 440 -19.61 6.73 14.59
CA TYR A 440 -19.00 6.63 15.91
C TYR A 440 -19.54 5.44 16.72
N GLU A 441 -20.85 5.22 16.74
CA GLU A 441 -21.46 4.10 17.45
C GLU A 441 -21.02 2.74 16.88
N ARG A 442 -20.86 2.61 15.56
CA ARG A 442 -20.28 1.40 14.95
C ARG A 442 -18.82 1.19 15.34
N LEU A 443 -18.02 2.25 15.35
CA LEU A 443 -16.62 2.18 15.76
C LEU A 443 -16.51 1.79 17.25
N LYS A 444 -17.28 2.40 18.14
CA LYS A 444 -17.34 2.10 19.58
C LYS A 444 -17.74 0.64 19.82
N LYS A 445 -18.80 0.16 19.16
CA LYS A 445 -19.22 -1.25 19.25
C LYS A 445 -18.14 -2.20 18.70
N GLY A 446 -17.44 -1.79 17.64
CA GLY A 446 -16.29 -2.51 17.10
C GLY A 446 -15.18 -2.66 18.13
N LEU A 447 -14.79 -1.58 18.81
CA LEU A 447 -13.79 -1.61 19.89
C LEU A 447 -14.22 -2.56 21.01
N GLN A 448 -15.48 -2.51 21.48
CA GLN A 448 -16.01 -3.41 22.51
C GLN A 448 -15.87 -4.89 22.13
N ILE A 449 -16.09 -5.22 20.84
CA ILE A 449 -15.93 -6.58 20.33
C ILE A 449 -14.44 -6.96 20.23
N PHE A 450 -13.57 -6.03 19.83
CA PHE A 450 -12.13 -6.28 19.73
C PHE A 450 -11.49 -6.51 21.10
N CYS A 451 -11.90 -5.77 22.12
CA CYS A 451 -11.46 -6.00 23.52
C CYS A 451 -11.81 -7.42 24.02
N ARG A 452 -12.92 -8.00 23.55
CA ARG A 452 -13.27 -9.40 23.86
C ARG A 452 -12.47 -10.43 23.06
N LYS A 453 -11.96 -10.05 21.88
CA LYS A 453 -11.17 -10.94 21.01
C LYS A 453 -9.67 -10.91 21.32
N LEU A 454 -9.17 -9.81 21.84
CA LEU A 454 -7.76 -9.59 22.12
C LEU A 454 -7.61 -8.90 23.48
N ASP A 455 -7.16 -9.65 24.47
CA ASP A 455 -7.18 -9.27 25.90
C ASP A 455 -6.54 -7.90 26.20
N CYS A 456 -5.48 -7.51 25.44
CA CYS A 456 -4.78 -6.24 25.66
C CYS A 456 -5.40 -5.06 24.91
N PHE A 457 -6.45 -5.26 24.10
CA PHE A 457 -6.94 -4.22 23.18
C PHE A 457 -7.48 -2.99 23.91
N GLU A 458 -8.04 -3.18 25.11
CA GLU A 458 -8.55 -2.10 25.94
C GLU A 458 -7.46 -1.15 26.47
N ASN A 459 -6.21 -1.61 26.57
CA ASN A 459 -5.09 -0.82 27.07
C ASN A 459 -4.61 0.27 26.09
N GLY A 460 -5.05 0.23 24.85
CA GLY A 460 -4.62 1.12 23.79
C GLY A 460 -5.27 2.50 23.81
N VAL A 461 -4.88 3.29 22.85
CA VAL A 461 -5.38 4.63 22.58
C VAL A 461 -5.97 4.71 21.16
N VAL A 462 -7.11 5.38 21.02
CA VAL A 462 -7.64 5.83 19.71
C VAL A 462 -7.15 7.25 19.44
N MET A 463 -6.83 7.56 18.18
CA MET A 463 -6.33 8.87 17.81
C MET A 463 -6.66 9.27 16.37
N GLY A 464 -6.82 10.56 16.15
CA GLY A 464 -6.90 11.21 14.85
C GLY A 464 -8.00 10.71 13.94
N PHE A 465 -7.81 10.91 12.65
CA PHE A 465 -8.71 10.52 11.58
C PHE A 465 -8.00 9.63 10.56
N GLU A 466 -8.53 8.44 10.32
CA GLU A 466 -8.08 7.55 9.26
C GLU A 466 -9.10 7.57 8.12
N SER A 467 -8.73 8.15 6.98
CA SER A 467 -9.53 8.26 5.76
C SER A 467 -8.87 7.60 4.55
N LYS A 468 -7.61 7.17 4.70
CA LYS A 468 -6.79 6.70 3.57
C LYS A 468 -6.92 5.19 3.33
N THR A 469 -8.15 4.66 3.46
CA THR A 469 -8.43 3.22 3.23
C THR A 469 -8.62 2.88 1.76
N SER A 470 -9.22 3.76 0.97
CA SER A 470 -9.33 3.69 -0.48
C SER A 470 -9.82 5.02 -1.07
N ALA A 471 -9.70 5.18 -2.40
CA ALA A 471 -10.24 6.35 -3.07
C ALA A 471 -11.77 6.46 -2.88
N PRO A 472 -12.31 7.66 -2.60
CA PRO A 472 -13.75 7.89 -2.44
C PRO A 472 -14.50 7.96 -3.76
N VAL A 473 -13.76 7.98 -4.88
CA VAL A 473 -14.28 8.07 -6.23
C VAL A 473 -13.67 7.00 -7.13
N LYS A 474 -14.36 6.65 -8.21
CA LYS A 474 -13.94 5.66 -9.18
C LYS A 474 -14.08 6.22 -10.59
N CYS A 475 -12.98 6.20 -11.35
CA CYS A 475 -12.98 6.58 -12.76
C CYS A 475 -13.69 5.53 -13.62
N LEU A 476 -14.54 5.96 -14.53
CA LEU A 476 -15.13 5.06 -15.53
C LEU A 476 -14.12 4.88 -16.69
N ARG A 477 -13.61 3.66 -16.82
CA ARG A 477 -12.64 3.29 -17.86
C ARG A 477 -13.32 2.46 -18.95
N ASN A 478 -12.92 2.67 -20.19
CA ASN A 478 -13.29 1.84 -21.32
C ASN A 478 -12.63 0.45 -21.23
N GLN A 479 -12.99 -0.47 -22.12
CA GLN A 479 -12.40 -1.82 -22.17
C GLN A 479 -10.88 -1.80 -22.40
N ASN A 480 -10.38 -0.83 -23.17
CA ASN A 480 -8.95 -0.58 -23.40
C ASN A 480 -8.30 0.28 -22.30
N LEU A 481 -8.93 0.43 -21.16
CA LEU A 481 -8.50 1.19 -19.99
C LEU A 481 -8.35 2.71 -20.18
N THR A 482 -8.75 3.26 -21.33
CA THR A 482 -8.82 4.72 -21.52
C THR A 482 -9.94 5.32 -20.67
N ALA A 483 -9.76 6.58 -20.26
CA ALA A 483 -10.73 7.35 -19.49
C ALA A 483 -11.52 8.29 -20.41
N ALA A 484 -12.81 8.00 -20.61
CA ALA A 484 -13.68 8.88 -21.42
C ALA A 484 -13.71 10.32 -20.83
N PRO A 485 -13.79 11.37 -21.68
CA PRO A 485 -14.04 11.31 -23.13
C PRO A 485 -12.76 11.18 -24.00
N PHE A 486 -11.59 11.02 -23.41
CA PHE A 486 -10.33 11.04 -24.13
C PHE A 486 -9.92 9.64 -24.63
N THR A 487 -9.29 9.61 -25.83
CA THR A 487 -8.81 8.36 -26.43
C THR A 487 -7.36 8.03 -26.07
N ASN A 488 -6.62 8.97 -25.49
CA ASN A 488 -5.21 8.83 -25.12
C ASN A 488 -4.92 9.14 -23.64
N LEU A 489 -5.97 9.21 -22.81
CA LEU A 489 -5.87 9.38 -21.37
C LEU A 489 -6.15 8.05 -20.69
N TYR A 490 -5.27 7.69 -19.74
CA TYR A 490 -5.41 6.54 -18.84
C TYR A 490 -5.36 7.01 -17.40
N ILE A 491 -6.16 6.41 -16.54
CA ILE A 491 -6.10 6.66 -15.08
C ILE A 491 -5.93 5.32 -14.39
N CYS A 492 -4.83 5.15 -13.65
CA CYS A 492 -4.49 3.88 -13.03
C CYS A 492 -4.07 4.02 -11.55
N GLY A 493 -3.89 2.87 -10.92
CA GLY A 493 -3.53 2.79 -9.51
C GLY A 493 -4.69 3.12 -8.58
N GLU A 494 -4.38 3.47 -7.35
CA GLU A 494 -5.38 3.76 -6.34
C GLU A 494 -6.25 4.96 -6.68
N GLY A 495 -5.69 5.95 -7.38
CA GLY A 495 -6.43 7.11 -7.88
C GLY A 495 -7.53 6.79 -8.89
N SER A 496 -7.47 5.65 -9.54
CA SER A 496 -8.55 5.21 -10.43
C SER A 496 -9.76 4.63 -9.69
N GLY A 497 -9.61 4.29 -8.40
CA GLY A 497 -10.63 3.62 -7.59
C GLY A 497 -10.71 2.09 -7.77
N TYR A 498 -9.83 1.49 -8.59
CA TYR A 498 -9.83 0.03 -8.86
C TYR A 498 -8.81 -0.74 -8.04
N SER A 499 -7.77 -0.11 -7.54
CA SER A 499 -6.72 -0.74 -6.75
C SER A 499 -6.52 -0.03 -5.42
N GLY A 500 -5.82 -0.70 -4.51
CA GLY A 500 -5.41 -0.16 -3.22
C GLY A 500 -4.22 -0.96 -2.69
N GLY A 501 -3.16 -0.29 -2.27
CA GLY A 501 -1.90 -0.89 -1.86
C GLY A 501 -0.90 -1.09 -3.01
N ILE A 502 0.35 -1.41 -2.65
CA ILE A 502 1.52 -1.38 -3.56
C ILE A 502 1.34 -2.31 -4.76
N VAL A 503 1.09 -3.60 -4.52
CA VAL A 503 1.08 -4.63 -5.58
C VAL A 503 -0.08 -4.45 -6.54
N SER A 504 -1.29 -4.19 -6.04
CA SER A 504 -2.46 -4.01 -6.91
C SER A 504 -2.37 -2.73 -7.74
N SER A 505 -1.78 -1.66 -7.18
CA SER A 505 -1.55 -0.42 -7.93
C SER A 505 -0.48 -0.60 -9.00
N ALA A 506 0.64 -1.26 -8.67
CA ALA A 506 1.68 -1.59 -9.64
C ALA A 506 1.12 -2.46 -10.78
N ALA A 507 0.35 -3.50 -10.45
CA ALA A 507 -0.29 -4.37 -11.45
C ALA A 507 -1.28 -3.62 -12.36
N ASP A 508 -2.06 -2.68 -11.80
CA ASP A 508 -2.97 -1.83 -12.61
C ASP A 508 -2.18 -0.91 -13.54
N GLY A 509 -1.04 -0.37 -13.09
CA GLY A 509 -0.10 0.37 -13.93
C GLY A 509 0.49 -0.48 -15.07
N ILE A 510 0.93 -1.71 -14.78
CA ILE A 510 1.43 -2.65 -15.79
C ILE A 510 0.34 -2.96 -16.82
N LYS A 511 -0.88 -3.30 -16.39
CA LYS A 511 -2.02 -3.55 -17.29
C LYS A 511 -2.34 -2.36 -18.17
N THR A 512 -2.27 -1.16 -17.61
CA THR A 512 -2.45 0.08 -18.37
C THR A 512 -1.39 0.25 -19.44
N ALA A 513 -0.12 -0.01 -19.10
CA ALA A 513 0.97 0.03 -20.07
C ALA A 513 0.80 -1.01 -21.19
N LEU A 514 0.44 -2.24 -20.86
CA LEU A 514 0.18 -3.31 -21.83
C LEU A 514 -0.99 -2.97 -22.76
N SER A 515 -2.06 -2.40 -22.22
CA SER A 515 -3.22 -1.97 -23.02
C SER A 515 -2.86 -0.82 -23.98
N LEU A 516 -2.05 0.15 -23.51
CA LEU A 516 -1.53 1.22 -24.35
C LEU A 516 -0.67 0.66 -25.50
N MET A 517 0.22 -0.30 -25.20
CA MET A 517 1.06 -0.96 -26.20
C MET A 517 0.26 -1.68 -27.28
N GLN A 518 -0.89 -2.28 -26.93
CA GLN A 518 -1.79 -2.96 -27.88
C GLN A 518 -2.53 -1.97 -28.80
N GLY A 519 -2.84 -0.77 -28.30
CA GLY A 519 -3.52 0.28 -29.08
C GLY A 519 -2.61 1.12 -29.97
N ASP A 520 -1.28 0.94 -29.89
CA ASP A 520 -0.26 1.67 -30.65
C ASP A 520 0.18 0.92 -31.93
N PHE A 521 -0.63 0.03 -32.47
CA PHE A 521 -0.39 -0.68 -33.73
C PHE A 521 -0.93 0.05 -34.94
#